data_60fbabb01fec15c711689ee40d3fe444
#
_entry.id   60fbabb01fec15c711689ee40d3fe444
#
_cell.length_a   1.000
_cell.length_b   1.000
_cell.length_c   1.000
_cell.angle_alpha   90.00
_cell.angle_beta   90.00
_cell.angle_gamma   90.00
#
_symmetry.space_group_name_H-M   'P 1'
#
loop_
_entity.id
_entity.type
_entity.pdbx_description
1 polymer ?
#
loop_
_entity_poly.entity_id
_entity_poly.type
_entity_poly.pdbx_seq_one_letter_code
_entity_poly.pdbx_strand_id
1 'polypeptide(L)'
;MESNRFTRREMLGLTGLACLTALTDTASGAVVQTAQKRPRVACLASYWAAPNSHADWIMAKLLDGYWWQGAHTPSRVDIVSVYIHQLPESGLGQKICKSKNIPIFKTVGEALTLGGKELAVDGVVIIAEHGNYPTNLKGQWLLPRWWIYQQVMQVFEQSKRTVPVFNDKHLSYSWDEARWMFDKSRELNFSLTGGSSIPTYFRKPEIELDIDTPIKTSIVVGGAPDEGALFHCVDVLQAFVERRKGGESGVKSVQCIRGPETWKWTERNHWAGKLLETVRKSFDLKQGHFQEIDRPNVCIVEYNDGTKAAIYNGEGVGWTYTAEIEGHKDPTVISMLGWPGPFSQYHASNSQPHWITETMVTKKEPFNAERLLLSTGIVAYNMESNWENGRYADIGRRIETPFMNMTYHSTRGSQFSTGERPPNVPYIRGFDK
;
A
#
# COMPACT_ATOMS: atom_id res chain seq x y z
N MET A 1 15.64 12.62 -55.62
CA MET A 1 15.06 11.60 -56.51
C MET A 1 14.23 10.70 -55.64
N GLU A 2 13.13 11.05 -55.69
CA GLU A 2 11.75 10.63 -55.96
C GLU A 2 11.09 9.86 -54.86
N SER A 3 10.16 10.58 -54.27
CA SER A 3 9.11 10.13 -53.35
C SER A 3 8.06 9.28 -54.08
N ASN A 4 7.63 8.16 -53.57
CA ASN A 4 6.38 7.52 -53.96
C ASN A 4 5.37 7.59 -52.84
N ARG A 5 4.46 8.55 -52.95
CA ARG A 5 3.20 8.62 -52.20
C ARG A 5 2.16 7.77 -52.93
N PHE A 6 1.63 6.76 -52.28
CA PHE A 6 0.41 6.08 -52.73
C PHE A 6 -0.81 6.88 -52.25
N THR A 7 -1.67 7.21 -53.19
CA THR A 7 -2.90 7.97 -52.97
C THR A 7 -4.10 7.04 -52.71
N ARG A 8 -5.04 7.55 -51.97
CA ARG A 8 -6.28 6.92 -51.49
C ARG A 8 -7.27 6.44 -52.54
N ARG A 9 -6.90 6.30 -53.82
CA ARG A 9 -7.81 6.07 -54.97
C ARG A 9 -7.64 4.76 -55.71
N GLU A 10 -6.75 3.87 -55.24
CA GLU A 10 -6.45 2.60 -55.96
C GLU A 10 -7.00 1.34 -55.25
N MET A 11 -7.97 1.49 -54.37
CA MET A 11 -8.64 0.35 -53.74
C MET A 11 -10.14 0.28 -54.02
N LEU A 12 -10.54 0.60 -55.22
CA LEU A 12 -11.90 0.36 -55.69
C LEU A 12 -11.84 -0.16 -57.13
N GLY A 13 -11.94 -1.48 -57.26
CA GLY A 13 -12.15 -2.10 -58.57
C GLY A 13 -11.80 -3.58 -58.57
N LEU A 14 -12.75 -4.41 -58.23
CA LEU A 14 -13.11 -5.58 -59.01
C LEU A 14 -14.33 -6.26 -58.41
N THR A 15 -15.39 -6.00 -59.12
CA THR A 15 -16.72 -6.59 -58.97
C THR A 15 -16.77 -7.98 -59.60
N GLY A 16 -17.64 -8.83 -59.03
CA GLY A 16 -18.38 -9.70 -59.96
C GLY A 16 -18.81 -11.07 -59.46
N LEU A 17 -20.11 -11.20 -59.15
CA LEU A 17 -21.01 -12.37 -59.44
C LEU A 17 -20.72 -13.69 -58.68
N ALA A 18 -21.62 -14.28 -58.03
CA ALA A 18 -23.02 -14.62 -58.20
C ALA A 18 -23.56 -15.41 -56.99
N CYS A 19 -24.76 -15.13 -56.62
CA CYS A 19 -25.85 -15.97 -56.02
C CYS A 19 -25.55 -17.42 -55.59
N LEU A 20 -25.91 -17.76 -54.36
CA LEU A 20 -27.13 -18.55 -54.10
C LEU A 20 -27.42 -18.67 -52.59
N THR A 21 -28.63 -18.46 -52.26
CA THR A 21 -29.35 -18.59 -51.02
C THR A 21 -29.05 -19.85 -50.22
N ALA A 22 -28.70 -19.67 -48.95
CA ALA A 22 -29.06 -20.61 -47.90
C ALA A 22 -29.38 -19.78 -46.65
N LEU A 23 -30.64 -19.65 -46.32
CA LEU A 23 -31.12 -19.20 -45.01
C LEU A 23 -30.67 -20.26 -43.99
N THR A 24 -29.60 -19.95 -43.25
CA THR A 24 -29.33 -20.61 -41.98
C THR A 24 -29.57 -19.61 -40.90
N ASP A 25 -30.60 -19.88 -40.11
CA ASP A 25 -30.84 -19.26 -38.82
C ASP A 25 -29.56 -19.32 -37.95
N THR A 26 -28.78 -18.29 -37.97
CA THR A 26 -27.77 -18.07 -36.92
C THR A 26 -28.52 -17.52 -35.72
N ALA A 27 -28.98 -18.42 -34.86
CA ALA A 27 -29.33 -18.09 -33.49
C ALA A 27 -28.05 -17.42 -32.89
N SER A 28 -28.09 -16.10 -32.78
CA SER A 28 -27.15 -15.31 -32.03
C SER A 28 -27.26 -15.80 -30.59
N GLY A 29 -26.42 -16.78 -30.26
CA GLY A 29 -26.20 -17.19 -28.88
C GLY A 29 -25.61 -16.01 -28.14
N ALA A 30 -26.47 -15.18 -27.56
CA ALA A 30 -26.05 -14.25 -26.54
C ALA A 30 -25.33 -15.11 -25.47
N VAL A 31 -24.01 -15.03 -25.42
CA VAL A 31 -23.24 -15.57 -24.31
C VAL A 31 -23.75 -14.80 -23.09
N VAL A 32 -24.68 -15.41 -22.37
CA VAL A 32 -25.09 -14.93 -21.05
C VAL A 32 -23.83 -15.04 -20.21
N GLN A 33 -23.09 -13.93 -20.13
CA GLN A 33 -22.04 -13.77 -19.14
C GLN A 33 -22.73 -13.94 -17.80
N THR A 34 -22.65 -15.15 -17.24
CA THR A 34 -23.13 -15.39 -15.87
C THR A 34 -22.42 -14.37 -14.99
N ALA A 35 -23.19 -13.46 -14.41
CA ALA A 35 -22.63 -12.41 -13.53
C ALA A 35 -21.79 -13.12 -12.47
N GLN A 36 -20.49 -12.91 -12.54
CA GLN A 36 -19.56 -13.55 -11.61
C GLN A 36 -19.95 -13.14 -10.19
N LYS A 37 -20.27 -14.10 -9.35
CA LYS A 37 -20.71 -13.87 -7.98
C LYS A 37 -19.65 -13.04 -7.25
N ARG A 38 -20.03 -11.89 -6.74
CA ARG A 38 -19.13 -11.00 -6.02
C ARG A 38 -18.66 -11.66 -4.74
N PRO A 39 -17.35 -11.61 -4.41
CA PRO A 39 -16.85 -12.12 -3.13
C PRO A 39 -17.51 -11.43 -1.94
N ARG A 40 -17.91 -12.22 -0.96
CA ARG A 40 -18.48 -11.76 0.31
C ARG A 40 -17.34 -11.49 1.28
N VAL A 41 -17.20 -10.27 1.77
CA VAL A 41 -16.05 -9.83 2.55
C VAL A 41 -16.44 -9.43 3.96
N ALA A 42 -15.70 -9.94 4.94
CA ALA A 42 -15.77 -9.47 6.32
C ALA A 42 -14.77 -8.33 6.54
N CYS A 43 -15.19 -7.28 7.22
CA CYS A 43 -14.35 -6.15 7.58
C CYS A 43 -14.13 -6.07 9.09
N LEU A 44 -12.88 -6.11 9.52
CA LEU A 44 -12.47 -6.17 10.91
C LEU A 44 -11.70 -4.89 11.26
N ALA A 45 -12.34 -3.94 11.91
CA ALA A 45 -11.76 -2.65 12.27
C ALA A 45 -11.42 -2.57 13.75
N SER A 46 -10.32 -1.89 14.09
CA SER A 46 -10.04 -1.54 15.49
C SER A 46 -10.97 -0.43 15.99
N TYR A 47 -11.29 0.53 15.13
CA TYR A 47 -12.13 1.68 15.44
C TYR A 47 -12.71 2.29 14.16
N TRP A 48 -13.99 2.68 14.19
CA TRP A 48 -14.65 3.36 13.08
C TRP A 48 -15.73 4.33 13.59
N ALA A 49 -15.31 5.37 14.28
CA ALA A 49 -16.23 6.36 14.85
C ALA A 49 -16.19 7.73 14.18
N ALA A 50 -15.05 8.10 13.60
CA ALA A 50 -14.82 9.42 13.02
C ALA A 50 -14.67 9.37 11.50
N PRO A 51 -15.03 10.44 10.78
CA PRO A 51 -14.65 10.61 9.38
C PRO A 51 -13.14 10.74 9.24
N ASN A 52 -12.64 10.48 8.03
CA ASN A 52 -11.22 10.54 7.69
C ASN A 52 -10.31 9.55 8.45
N SER A 53 -10.88 8.48 9.01
CA SER A 53 -10.13 7.34 9.50
C SER A 53 -9.84 6.34 8.39
N HIS A 54 -8.84 5.45 8.58
CA HIS A 54 -8.55 4.39 7.61
C HIS A 54 -9.76 3.50 7.35
N ALA A 55 -10.53 3.14 8.39
CA ALA A 55 -11.76 2.39 8.22
C ALA A 55 -12.77 3.14 7.33
N ASP A 56 -12.90 4.45 7.52
CA ASP A 56 -13.77 5.27 6.69
C ASP A 56 -13.29 5.30 5.22
N TRP A 57 -12.01 5.56 4.99
CA TRP A 57 -11.49 5.65 3.62
C TRP A 57 -11.58 4.34 2.84
N ILE A 58 -11.24 3.24 3.47
CA ILE A 58 -11.23 1.92 2.82
C ILE A 58 -12.66 1.42 2.65
N MET A 59 -13.45 1.43 3.72
CA MET A 59 -14.81 0.90 3.71
C MET A 59 -15.75 1.65 2.77
N ALA A 60 -15.70 2.99 2.80
CA ALA A 60 -16.50 3.81 1.91
C ALA A 60 -16.30 3.41 0.43
N LYS A 61 -15.06 3.20 0.02
CA LYS A 61 -14.70 2.84 -1.35
C LYS A 61 -15.03 1.38 -1.70
N LEU A 62 -14.90 0.48 -0.75
CA LEU A 62 -15.36 -0.90 -0.94
C LEU A 62 -16.87 -1.01 -1.01
N LEU A 63 -17.61 -0.07 -0.42
CA LEU A 63 -19.07 -0.01 -0.47
C LEU A 63 -19.60 0.71 -1.72
N ASP A 64 -19.02 1.85 -2.08
CA ASP A 64 -19.59 2.78 -3.06
C ASP A 64 -18.77 2.88 -4.35
N GLY A 65 -17.62 2.21 -4.41
CA GLY A 65 -16.69 2.29 -5.54
C GLY A 65 -15.54 3.27 -5.29
N TYR A 66 -14.59 3.26 -6.19
CA TYR A 66 -13.34 4.01 -6.10
C TYR A 66 -12.92 4.53 -7.48
N TRP A 67 -11.96 5.45 -7.49
CA TRP A 67 -11.40 5.98 -8.73
C TRP A 67 -10.16 5.17 -9.12
N TRP A 68 -10.14 4.66 -10.35
CA TRP A 68 -9.02 3.88 -10.86
C TRP A 68 -8.81 4.16 -12.35
N GLN A 69 -7.57 4.45 -12.75
CA GLN A 69 -7.16 4.71 -14.13
C GLN A 69 -8.08 5.70 -14.88
N GLY A 70 -8.34 6.84 -14.26
CA GLY A 70 -9.11 7.92 -14.87
C GLY A 70 -10.63 7.76 -14.84
N ALA A 71 -11.18 6.74 -14.16
CA ALA A 71 -12.61 6.52 -14.11
C ALA A 71 -13.11 6.04 -12.74
N HIS A 72 -14.36 6.34 -12.41
CA HIS A 72 -15.04 5.73 -11.27
C HIS A 72 -15.31 4.26 -11.54
N THR A 73 -14.80 3.41 -10.67
CA THR A 73 -14.90 1.94 -10.76
C THR A 73 -15.82 1.44 -9.65
N PRO A 74 -16.95 0.78 -9.98
CA PRO A 74 -17.80 0.15 -8.99
C PRO A 74 -17.06 -0.91 -8.19
N SER A 75 -17.35 -1.02 -6.90
CA SER A 75 -16.84 -2.12 -6.10
C SER A 75 -17.25 -3.47 -6.68
N ARG A 76 -16.34 -4.44 -6.66
CA ARG A 76 -16.62 -5.83 -7.12
C ARG A 76 -16.68 -6.82 -5.97
N VAL A 77 -16.76 -6.32 -4.73
CA VAL A 77 -16.95 -7.13 -3.51
C VAL A 77 -18.20 -6.69 -2.78
N ASP A 78 -18.75 -7.57 -1.96
CA ASP A 78 -19.88 -7.27 -1.07
C ASP A 78 -19.43 -7.35 0.38
N ILE A 79 -19.49 -6.25 1.11
CA ILE A 79 -19.25 -6.24 2.55
C ILE A 79 -20.48 -6.83 3.23
N VAL A 80 -20.33 -8.01 3.82
CA VAL A 80 -21.45 -8.77 4.40
C VAL A 80 -21.42 -8.83 5.92
N SER A 81 -20.30 -8.45 6.54
CA SER A 81 -20.16 -8.41 7.99
C SER A 81 -19.09 -7.43 8.41
N VAL A 82 -19.25 -6.86 9.60
CA VAL A 82 -18.30 -5.95 10.22
C VAL A 82 -18.07 -6.35 11.67
N TYR A 83 -16.83 -6.25 12.12
CA TYR A 83 -16.44 -6.27 13.53
C TYR A 83 -15.72 -4.96 13.84
N ILE A 84 -16.03 -4.31 14.95
CA ILE A 84 -15.34 -3.11 15.43
C ILE A 84 -14.89 -3.37 16.87
N HIS A 85 -13.57 -3.41 17.11
CA HIS A 85 -13.03 -3.76 18.42
C HIS A 85 -13.40 -2.73 19.50
N GLN A 86 -13.18 -1.46 19.23
CA GLN A 86 -13.64 -0.37 20.10
C GLN A 86 -14.88 0.27 19.48
N LEU A 87 -16.03 -0.42 19.66
CA LEU A 87 -17.31 0.04 19.16
C LEU A 87 -17.84 1.17 20.07
N PRO A 88 -17.95 2.41 19.61
CA PRO A 88 -18.55 3.49 20.39
C PRO A 88 -20.08 3.30 20.50
N GLU A 89 -20.73 3.96 21.45
CA GLU A 89 -22.21 3.96 21.56
C GLU A 89 -22.88 4.49 20.28
N SER A 90 -22.28 5.51 19.67
CA SER A 90 -22.68 6.05 18.37
C SER A 90 -21.46 6.44 17.57
N GLY A 91 -21.38 6.04 16.31
CA GLY A 91 -20.26 6.35 15.45
C GLY A 91 -20.59 6.21 13.99
N LEU A 92 -19.67 6.66 13.17
CA LEU A 92 -19.82 6.64 11.71
C LEU A 92 -20.05 5.22 11.17
N GLY A 93 -19.27 4.26 11.64
CA GLY A 93 -19.39 2.86 11.21
C GLY A 93 -20.75 2.25 11.48
N GLN A 94 -21.36 2.55 12.64
CA GLN A 94 -22.70 2.08 12.97
C GLN A 94 -23.77 2.70 12.06
N LYS A 95 -23.66 4.00 11.79
CA LYS A 95 -24.60 4.70 10.88
C LYS A 95 -24.52 4.11 9.48
N ILE A 96 -23.31 3.91 8.95
CA ILE A 96 -23.10 3.31 7.62
C ILE A 96 -23.62 1.88 7.59
N CYS A 97 -23.24 1.04 8.53
CA CYS A 97 -23.66 -0.36 8.57
C CYS A 97 -25.19 -0.47 8.64
N LYS A 98 -25.84 0.36 9.47
CA LYS A 98 -27.31 0.43 9.56
C LYS A 98 -27.95 0.84 8.24
N SER A 99 -27.42 1.88 7.57
CA SER A 99 -27.99 2.37 6.29
C SER A 99 -27.85 1.37 5.14
N LYS A 100 -26.81 0.53 5.19
CA LYS A 100 -26.49 -0.50 4.18
C LYS A 100 -26.99 -1.91 4.57
N ASN A 101 -27.69 -2.06 5.70
CA ASN A 101 -28.13 -3.35 6.25
C ASN A 101 -26.97 -4.36 6.47
N ILE A 102 -25.81 -3.87 6.89
CA ILE A 102 -24.64 -4.70 7.18
C ILE A 102 -24.60 -5.01 8.70
N PRO A 103 -24.60 -6.29 9.12
CA PRO A 103 -24.53 -6.64 10.52
C PRO A 103 -23.15 -6.32 11.13
N ILE A 104 -23.16 -5.77 12.34
CA ILE A 104 -21.97 -5.63 13.19
C ILE A 104 -22.00 -6.74 14.22
N PHE A 105 -20.98 -7.59 14.19
CA PHE A 105 -20.84 -8.73 15.10
C PHE A 105 -20.02 -8.38 16.33
N LYS A 106 -20.18 -9.10 17.42
CA LYS A 106 -19.51 -8.87 18.70
C LYS A 106 -18.10 -9.45 18.75
N THR A 107 -17.82 -10.46 17.92
CA THR A 107 -16.52 -11.11 17.86
C THR A 107 -16.04 -11.25 16.41
N VAL A 108 -14.72 -11.40 16.25
CA VAL A 108 -14.12 -11.71 14.95
C VAL A 108 -14.67 -13.02 14.38
N GLY A 109 -14.78 -14.04 15.22
CA GLY A 109 -15.32 -15.35 14.82
C GLY A 109 -16.74 -15.24 14.26
N GLU A 110 -17.66 -14.57 14.97
CA GLU A 110 -19.01 -14.34 14.49
C GLU A 110 -19.05 -13.56 13.16
N ALA A 111 -18.20 -12.56 12.99
CA ALA A 111 -18.14 -11.80 11.73
C ALA A 111 -17.71 -12.69 10.55
N LEU A 112 -16.76 -13.59 10.75
CA LEU A 112 -16.26 -14.50 9.73
C LEU A 112 -17.21 -15.63 9.41
N THR A 113 -17.96 -16.12 10.42
CA THR A 113 -18.92 -17.22 10.27
C THR A 113 -20.34 -16.75 10.01
N LEU A 114 -20.59 -15.41 10.02
CA LEU A 114 -21.93 -14.80 9.95
C LEU A 114 -22.88 -15.35 11.03
N GLY A 115 -22.32 -15.57 12.23
CA GLY A 115 -23.02 -16.15 13.37
C GLY A 115 -23.19 -17.67 13.33
N GLY A 116 -22.63 -18.34 12.31
CA GLY A 116 -22.63 -19.80 12.20
C GLY A 116 -21.43 -20.47 12.83
N LYS A 117 -21.11 -21.70 12.39
CA LYS A 117 -20.00 -22.51 12.92
C LYS A 117 -18.75 -22.51 12.04
N GLU A 118 -18.90 -22.27 10.75
CA GLU A 118 -17.83 -22.37 9.77
C GLU A 118 -17.65 -21.05 9.03
N LEU A 119 -16.47 -20.85 8.44
CA LEU A 119 -16.15 -19.69 7.62
C LEU A 119 -17.18 -19.50 6.51
N ALA A 120 -17.85 -18.35 6.51
CA ALA A 120 -18.98 -18.04 5.60
C ALA A 120 -18.71 -16.86 4.67
N VAL A 121 -17.48 -16.32 4.67
CA VAL A 121 -17.05 -15.21 3.80
C VAL A 121 -16.02 -15.70 2.78
N ASP A 122 -15.76 -14.87 1.75
CA ASP A 122 -14.82 -15.15 0.64
C ASP A 122 -13.57 -14.29 0.70
N GLY A 123 -13.49 -13.39 1.68
CA GLY A 123 -12.34 -12.53 1.93
C GLY A 123 -12.40 -11.80 3.27
N VAL A 124 -11.26 -11.35 3.76
CA VAL A 124 -11.13 -10.63 5.03
C VAL A 124 -10.32 -9.35 4.84
N VAL A 125 -10.83 -8.24 5.34
CA VAL A 125 -10.15 -6.94 5.37
C VAL A 125 -9.95 -6.51 6.81
N ILE A 126 -8.69 -6.42 7.26
CA ILE A 126 -8.31 -5.97 8.59
C ILE A 126 -7.85 -4.52 8.53
N ILE A 127 -8.50 -3.64 9.29
CA ILE A 127 -8.20 -2.20 9.36
C ILE A 127 -8.00 -1.83 10.83
N ALA A 128 -6.81 -2.10 11.36
CA ALA A 128 -6.49 -1.88 12.77
C ALA A 128 -5.54 -0.69 12.94
N GLU A 129 -6.03 0.52 12.63
CA GLU A 129 -5.21 1.75 12.55
C GLU A 129 -5.58 2.84 13.54
N HIS A 130 -6.76 2.83 14.08
CA HIS A 130 -7.23 3.87 14.99
C HIS A 130 -7.84 3.26 16.26
N GLY A 131 -8.01 4.10 17.27
CA GLY A 131 -8.60 3.75 18.55
C GLY A 131 -7.77 4.24 19.72
N ASN A 132 -8.24 3.99 20.92
CA ASN A 132 -7.53 4.33 22.15
C ASN A 132 -6.69 3.13 22.61
N TYR A 133 -5.49 3.01 22.05
CA TYR A 133 -4.52 1.98 22.39
C TYR A 133 -3.26 2.62 22.97
N PRO A 134 -2.58 1.97 23.92
CA PRO A 134 -1.35 2.50 24.48
C PRO A 134 -0.21 2.45 23.48
N THR A 135 0.82 3.23 23.74
CA THR A 135 2.14 3.09 23.11
C THR A 135 3.08 2.36 24.05
N ASN A 136 4.00 1.56 23.49
CA ASN A 136 5.09 0.99 24.26
C ASN A 136 6.22 2.03 24.49
N LEU A 137 7.23 1.63 25.23
CA LEU A 137 8.37 2.51 25.56
C LEU A 137 9.20 2.93 24.33
N LYS A 138 9.11 2.23 23.23
CA LYS A 138 9.77 2.58 21.95
C LYS A 138 8.94 3.55 21.10
N GLY A 139 7.77 3.99 21.61
CA GLY A 139 6.86 4.87 20.89
C GLY A 139 6.01 4.17 19.82
N GLN A 140 5.95 2.84 19.84
CA GLN A 140 5.11 2.06 18.91
C GLN A 140 3.70 1.94 19.46
N TRP A 141 2.73 2.12 18.59
CA TRP A 141 1.32 2.04 18.96
C TRP A 141 0.83 0.59 18.97
N LEU A 142 0.39 0.10 20.13
CA LEU A 142 0.02 -1.31 20.35
C LEU A 142 -1.36 -1.62 19.75
N LEU A 143 -1.50 -1.41 18.46
CA LEU A 143 -2.71 -1.70 17.72
C LEU A 143 -2.94 -3.22 17.60
N PRO A 144 -4.20 -3.70 17.62
CA PRO A 144 -4.52 -5.13 17.79
C PRO A 144 -4.44 -5.94 16.49
N ARG A 145 -3.53 -5.62 15.55
CA ARG A 145 -3.42 -6.28 14.25
C ARG A 145 -3.18 -7.77 14.37
N TRP A 146 -2.13 -8.15 15.10
CA TRP A 146 -1.78 -9.55 15.35
C TRP A 146 -2.88 -10.29 16.12
N TRP A 147 -3.47 -9.67 17.15
CA TRP A 147 -4.57 -10.27 17.93
C TRP A 147 -5.82 -10.54 17.06
N ILE A 148 -6.20 -9.62 16.17
CA ILE A 148 -7.30 -9.84 15.22
C ILE A 148 -6.93 -10.96 14.25
N TYR A 149 -5.71 -10.92 13.71
CA TYR A 149 -5.24 -11.90 12.74
C TYR A 149 -5.21 -13.33 13.33
N GLN A 150 -4.79 -13.51 14.58
CA GLN A 150 -4.83 -14.81 15.26
C GLN A 150 -6.23 -15.42 15.28
N GLN A 151 -7.26 -14.61 15.54
CA GLN A 151 -8.66 -15.08 15.53
C GLN A 151 -9.13 -15.44 14.12
N VAL A 152 -8.66 -14.73 13.08
CA VAL A 152 -8.91 -15.13 11.70
C VAL A 152 -8.30 -16.49 11.41
N MET A 153 -7.03 -16.72 11.82
CA MET A 153 -6.37 -18.02 11.65
C MET A 153 -7.11 -19.14 12.38
N GLN A 154 -7.57 -18.90 13.59
CA GLN A 154 -8.34 -19.87 14.33
C GLN A 154 -9.61 -20.31 13.58
N VAL A 155 -10.35 -19.37 12.98
CA VAL A 155 -11.54 -19.71 12.17
C VAL A 155 -11.14 -20.46 10.90
N PHE A 156 -10.04 -20.11 10.25
CA PHE A 156 -9.55 -20.81 9.06
C PHE A 156 -9.20 -22.28 9.39
N GLU A 157 -8.46 -22.51 10.45
CA GLU A 157 -8.05 -23.84 10.91
C GLU A 157 -9.27 -24.70 11.31
N GLN A 158 -10.21 -24.13 12.06
CA GLN A 158 -11.45 -24.81 12.47
C GLN A 158 -12.33 -25.17 11.27
N SER A 159 -12.43 -24.28 10.30
CA SER A 159 -13.26 -24.47 9.09
C SER A 159 -12.55 -25.27 8.00
N LYS A 160 -11.26 -25.58 8.15
CA LYS A 160 -10.41 -26.20 7.11
C LYS A 160 -10.54 -25.51 5.75
N ARG A 161 -10.73 -24.22 5.79
CA ARG A 161 -10.93 -23.34 4.62
C ARG A 161 -10.27 -22.00 4.86
N THR A 162 -9.62 -21.47 3.83
CA THR A 162 -8.98 -20.16 3.84
C THR A 162 -9.54 -19.26 2.77
N VAL A 163 -9.36 -17.96 2.94
CA VAL A 163 -9.71 -16.92 1.97
C VAL A 163 -8.63 -15.83 1.98
N PRO A 164 -8.53 -14.99 0.95
CA PRO A 164 -7.59 -13.87 0.94
C PRO A 164 -7.76 -12.94 2.14
N VAL A 165 -6.64 -12.45 2.66
CA VAL A 165 -6.60 -11.48 3.76
C VAL A 165 -5.86 -10.23 3.32
N PHE A 166 -6.46 -9.08 3.51
CA PHE A 166 -5.80 -7.78 3.46
C PHE A 166 -5.60 -7.24 4.88
N ASN A 167 -4.37 -6.80 5.20
CA ASN A 167 -4.05 -6.11 6.46
C ASN A 167 -3.55 -4.69 6.18
N ASP A 168 -4.28 -3.70 6.66
CA ASP A 168 -3.93 -2.29 6.47
C ASP A 168 -2.65 -1.92 7.21
N LYS A 169 -1.76 -1.18 6.55
CA LYS A 169 -0.41 -0.81 6.99
C LYS A 169 0.50 -2.01 7.29
N HIS A 170 1.38 -1.90 8.30
CA HIS A 170 2.29 -2.98 8.67
C HIS A 170 1.58 -4.12 9.42
N LEU A 171 2.20 -5.28 9.42
CA LEU A 171 1.62 -6.49 10.03
C LEU A 171 1.51 -6.36 11.55
N SER A 172 2.57 -5.93 12.20
CA SER A 172 2.61 -5.71 13.66
C SER A 172 3.72 -4.73 14.03
N TYR A 173 3.70 -4.24 15.27
CA TYR A 173 4.80 -3.51 15.91
C TYR A 173 5.97 -4.43 16.31
N SER A 174 5.80 -5.73 16.25
CA SER A 174 6.81 -6.76 16.55
C SER A 174 7.17 -7.56 15.31
N TRP A 175 8.48 -7.76 15.08
CA TRP A 175 8.96 -8.62 14.00
C TRP A 175 8.47 -10.07 14.14
N ASP A 176 8.53 -10.62 15.36
CA ASP A 176 8.16 -12.03 15.58
C ASP A 176 6.67 -12.27 15.29
N GLU A 177 5.80 -11.33 15.70
CA GLU A 177 4.39 -11.37 15.37
C GLU A 177 4.16 -11.23 13.85
N ALA A 178 4.83 -10.28 13.20
CA ALA A 178 4.73 -10.06 11.77
C ALA A 178 5.21 -11.29 10.98
N ARG A 179 6.33 -11.88 11.41
CA ARG A 179 6.87 -13.10 10.81
C ARG A 179 5.88 -14.27 10.96
N TRP A 180 5.30 -14.45 12.13
CA TRP A 180 4.27 -15.46 12.37
C TRP A 180 3.05 -15.24 11.45
N MET A 181 2.56 -14.01 11.29
CA MET A 181 1.44 -13.68 10.41
C MET A 181 1.75 -14.06 8.95
N PHE A 182 2.95 -13.72 8.49
CA PHE A 182 3.42 -14.08 7.16
C PHE A 182 3.55 -15.60 6.99
N ASP A 183 4.22 -16.28 7.91
CA ASP A 183 4.44 -17.73 7.85
C ASP A 183 3.10 -18.49 7.86
N LYS A 184 2.12 -18.06 8.65
CA LYS A 184 0.77 -18.62 8.65
C LYS A 184 0.06 -18.47 7.31
N SER A 185 0.27 -17.37 6.61
CA SER A 185 -0.29 -17.20 5.27
C SER A 185 0.26 -18.23 4.27
N ARG A 186 1.54 -18.58 4.41
CA ARG A 186 2.21 -19.59 3.57
C ARG A 186 1.85 -21.01 3.99
N GLU A 187 1.83 -21.28 5.29
CA GLU A 187 1.42 -22.58 5.87
C GLU A 187 -0.01 -22.97 5.45
N LEU A 188 -0.95 -22.02 5.60
CA LEU A 188 -2.36 -22.25 5.26
C LEU A 188 -2.71 -21.93 3.80
N ASN A 189 -1.73 -21.53 3.00
CA ASN A 189 -1.82 -21.30 1.55
C ASN A 189 -2.95 -20.32 1.14
N PHE A 190 -2.91 -19.11 1.65
CA PHE A 190 -3.82 -18.04 1.21
C PHE A 190 -3.05 -16.76 0.86
N SER A 191 -3.67 -15.92 0.03
CA SER A 191 -3.09 -14.63 -0.36
C SER A 191 -3.15 -13.64 0.80
N LEU A 192 -1.97 -13.16 1.22
CA LEU A 192 -1.81 -12.08 2.19
C LEU A 192 -1.38 -10.82 1.46
N THR A 193 -2.16 -9.76 1.59
CA THR A 193 -1.82 -8.42 1.08
C THR A 193 -1.96 -7.39 2.17
N GLY A 194 -1.36 -6.24 1.96
CA GLY A 194 -1.43 -5.14 2.92
C GLY A 194 -0.53 -3.99 2.49
N GLY A 195 -0.16 -3.17 3.44
CA GLY A 195 0.75 -2.07 3.20
C GLY A 195 0.09 -0.71 3.16
N SER A 196 0.90 0.27 2.80
CA SER A 196 0.50 1.66 2.64
C SER A 196 -0.24 1.89 1.33
N SER A 197 -1.21 2.79 1.32
CA SER A 197 -1.80 3.30 0.09
C SER A 197 -0.84 4.17 -0.73
N ILE A 198 0.19 4.76 -0.10
CA ILE A 198 1.04 5.80 -0.70
C ILE A 198 1.85 5.31 -1.92
N PRO A 199 2.46 4.12 -1.94
CA PRO A 199 3.14 3.61 -3.13
C PRO A 199 2.23 3.51 -4.36
N THR A 200 0.92 3.45 -4.15
CA THR A 200 -0.09 3.31 -5.21
C THR A 200 -0.74 4.64 -5.63
N TYR A 201 -0.32 5.77 -5.06
CA TYR A 201 -0.80 7.10 -5.42
C TYR A 201 -0.40 7.49 -6.85
N PHE A 202 -1.07 8.52 -7.39
CA PHE A 202 -0.58 9.21 -8.58
C PHE A 202 0.85 9.71 -8.36
N ARG A 203 1.68 9.65 -9.37
CA ARG A 203 3.10 10.03 -9.31
C ARG A 203 3.42 11.24 -10.17
N LYS A 204 4.46 11.96 -9.80
CA LYS A 204 5.06 13.02 -10.62
C LYS A 204 6.59 12.82 -10.65
N PRO A 205 7.19 12.56 -11.82
CA PRO A 205 6.52 12.18 -13.08
C PRO A 205 5.73 10.87 -12.96
N GLU A 206 4.79 10.63 -13.88
CA GLU A 206 3.96 9.42 -13.94
C GLU A 206 4.76 8.28 -14.60
N ILE A 207 5.72 7.76 -13.84
CA ILE A 207 6.62 6.68 -14.29
C ILE A 207 6.68 5.54 -13.27
N GLU A 208 6.94 4.34 -13.77
CA GLU A 208 7.39 3.19 -12.99
C GLU A 208 8.85 2.91 -13.36
N LEU A 209 9.64 2.47 -12.39
CA LEU A 209 10.97 1.96 -12.67
C LEU A 209 10.86 0.57 -13.31
N ASP A 210 11.68 0.31 -14.31
CA ASP A 210 11.76 -1.02 -14.91
C ASP A 210 12.28 -2.05 -13.91
N ILE A 211 11.91 -3.31 -14.11
CA ILE A 211 12.54 -4.43 -13.40
C ILE A 211 14.01 -4.48 -13.81
N ASP A 212 14.88 -4.81 -12.84
CA ASP A 212 16.33 -4.81 -12.98
C ASP A 212 16.95 -3.42 -13.20
N THR A 213 16.27 -2.34 -12.79
CA THR A 213 16.86 -0.99 -12.74
C THR A 213 18.12 -1.00 -11.87
N PRO A 214 19.28 -0.54 -12.35
CA PRO A 214 20.53 -0.59 -11.60
C PRO A 214 20.62 0.54 -10.55
N ILE A 215 19.80 0.43 -9.51
CA ILE A 215 19.74 1.38 -8.37
C ILE A 215 21.00 1.19 -7.51
N LYS A 216 21.75 2.24 -7.28
CA LYS A 216 22.94 2.26 -6.39
C LYS A 216 22.58 2.68 -4.98
N THR A 217 21.94 3.82 -4.87
CA THR A 217 21.52 4.41 -3.60
C THR A 217 20.15 5.08 -3.78
N SER A 218 19.37 5.14 -2.71
CA SER A 218 18.07 5.81 -2.75
C SER A 218 17.73 6.46 -1.42
N ILE A 219 16.85 7.47 -1.48
CA ILE A 219 16.23 8.04 -0.30
C ILE A 219 14.73 8.18 -0.50
N VAL A 220 14.01 8.22 0.62
CA VAL A 220 12.65 8.74 0.70
C VAL A 220 12.65 9.92 1.64
N VAL A 221 11.99 11.00 1.25
CA VAL A 221 11.75 12.15 2.12
C VAL A 221 10.25 12.29 2.31
N GLY A 222 9.79 12.35 3.56
CA GLY A 222 8.36 12.52 3.85
C GLY A 222 7.97 12.06 5.23
N GLY A 223 6.71 12.27 5.58
CA GLY A 223 6.14 11.83 6.84
C GLY A 223 6.69 12.55 8.07
N ALA A 224 6.44 11.95 9.22
CA ALA A 224 6.92 12.37 10.53
C ALA A 224 7.76 11.24 11.16
N PRO A 225 8.49 11.50 12.26
CA PRO A 225 9.36 10.51 12.88
C PRO A 225 8.63 9.46 13.73
N ASP A 226 7.32 9.36 13.63
CA ASP A 226 6.53 8.33 14.31
C ASP A 226 6.43 7.03 13.49
N GLU A 227 6.07 5.94 14.15
CA GLU A 227 5.96 4.61 13.55
C GLU A 227 5.06 4.57 12.31
N GLY A 228 3.88 5.20 12.41
CA GLY A 228 2.87 5.15 11.36
C GLY A 228 3.28 5.90 10.10
N ALA A 229 3.87 7.09 10.25
CA ALA A 229 4.36 7.89 9.14
C ALA A 229 5.65 7.28 8.53
N LEU A 230 6.54 6.75 9.36
CA LEU A 230 7.74 6.03 8.90
C LEU A 230 7.35 4.82 8.04
N PHE A 231 6.32 4.05 8.45
CA PHE A 231 5.87 2.90 7.66
C PHE A 231 5.49 3.30 6.23
N HIS A 232 4.80 4.43 6.05
CA HIS A 232 4.49 4.92 4.72
C HIS A 232 5.73 5.15 3.86
N CYS A 233 6.77 5.77 4.44
CA CYS A 233 8.02 6.03 3.75
C CYS A 233 8.79 4.74 3.44
N VAL A 234 8.81 3.79 4.38
CA VAL A 234 9.45 2.48 4.18
C VAL A 234 8.77 1.70 3.07
N ASP A 235 7.44 1.69 3.03
CA ASP A 235 6.70 0.97 1.99
C ASP A 235 6.86 1.62 0.61
N VAL A 236 6.97 2.96 0.55
CA VAL A 236 7.39 3.67 -0.68
C VAL A 236 8.80 3.25 -1.09
N LEU A 237 9.76 3.25 -0.15
CA LEU A 237 11.13 2.82 -0.45
C LEU A 237 11.15 1.41 -1.04
N GLN A 238 10.52 0.45 -0.36
CA GLN A 238 10.50 -0.95 -0.77
C GLN A 238 9.83 -1.15 -2.14
N ALA A 239 8.74 -0.44 -2.45
CA ALA A 239 8.05 -0.53 -3.73
C ALA A 239 8.93 -0.13 -4.94
N PHE A 240 9.94 0.71 -4.72
CA PHE A 240 10.91 1.06 -5.76
C PHE A 240 12.18 0.21 -5.70
N VAL A 241 12.73 -0.01 -4.51
CA VAL A 241 14.00 -0.74 -4.35
C VAL A 241 13.87 -2.22 -4.71
N GLU A 242 12.71 -2.85 -4.50
CA GLU A 242 12.47 -4.23 -4.92
C GLU A 242 12.58 -4.45 -6.44
N ARG A 243 12.54 -3.37 -7.24
CA ARG A 243 12.69 -3.39 -8.71
C ARG A 243 14.14 -3.27 -9.16
N ARG A 244 15.10 -3.21 -8.23
CA ARG A 244 16.52 -3.09 -8.54
C ARG A 244 17.08 -4.34 -9.21
N LYS A 245 18.22 -4.20 -9.87
CA LYS A 245 18.90 -5.31 -10.53
C LYS A 245 19.13 -6.48 -9.58
N GLY A 246 18.64 -7.65 -9.99
CA GLY A 246 18.66 -8.87 -9.18
C GLY A 246 17.49 -9.02 -8.19
N GLY A 247 16.59 -8.04 -8.11
CA GLY A 247 15.41 -8.10 -7.21
C GLY A 247 15.73 -7.79 -5.75
N GLU A 248 14.83 -8.18 -4.85
CA GLU A 248 15.02 -8.01 -3.41
C GLU A 248 16.01 -9.06 -2.86
N SER A 249 16.99 -8.60 -2.10
CA SER A 249 18.06 -9.42 -1.53
C SER A 249 17.97 -9.61 0.00
N GLY A 250 16.98 -8.99 0.61
CA GLY A 250 16.82 -8.91 2.07
C GLY A 250 17.60 -7.75 2.68
N VAL A 251 17.22 -7.41 3.90
CA VAL A 251 17.78 -6.29 4.68
C VAL A 251 18.91 -6.79 5.55
N LYS A 252 20.08 -6.17 5.40
CA LYS A 252 21.29 -6.49 6.17
C LYS A 252 21.30 -5.82 7.53
N SER A 253 20.92 -4.53 7.56
CA SER A 253 20.90 -3.78 8.81
C SER A 253 19.95 -2.58 8.74
N VAL A 254 19.49 -2.17 9.93
CA VAL A 254 18.68 -0.96 10.13
C VAL A 254 19.33 -0.12 11.24
N GLN A 255 19.34 1.21 11.05
CA GLN A 255 19.79 2.16 12.07
C GLN A 255 18.96 3.44 12.03
N CYS A 256 18.65 3.98 13.21
CA CYS A 256 18.00 5.29 13.37
C CYS A 256 18.97 6.30 13.95
N ILE A 257 19.06 7.49 13.36
CA ILE A 257 19.79 8.63 13.90
C ILE A 257 18.83 9.82 14.00
N ARG A 258 18.92 10.58 15.08
CA ARG A 258 17.96 11.66 15.41
C ARG A 258 18.66 12.96 15.75
N GLY A 259 17.91 14.04 15.74
CA GLY A 259 18.38 15.36 16.11
C GLY A 259 19.52 15.86 15.22
N PRO A 260 20.43 16.69 15.75
CA PRO A 260 21.55 17.25 14.99
C PRO A 260 22.50 16.21 14.39
N GLU A 261 22.55 15.01 14.96
CA GLU A 261 23.38 13.90 14.46
C GLU A 261 22.90 13.40 13.07
N THR A 262 21.63 13.60 12.73
CA THR A 262 21.08 13.35 11.38
C THR A 262 21.90 14.09 10.32
N TRP A 263 22.19 15.37 10.55
CA TRP A 263 22.91 16.20 9.58
C TRP A 263 24.39 15.87 9.53
N LYS A 264 25.02 15.58 10.67
CA LYS A 264 26.40 15.12 10.73
C LYS A 264 26.59 13.77 10.01
N TRP A 265 25.61 12.87 10.12
CA TRP A 265 25.62 11.63 9.36
C TRP A 265 25.49 11.91 7.86
N THR A 266 24.56 12.78 7.46
CA THR A 266 24.32 13.17 6.07
C THR A 266 25.57 13.79 5.44
N GLU A 267 26.27 14.65 6.14
CA GLU A 267 27.53 15.25 5.69
C GLU A 267 28.61 14.20 5.44
N ARG A 268 28.74 13.20 6.32
CA ARG A 268 29.70 12.08 6.13
C ARG A 268 29.27 11.10 5.03
N ASN A 269 28.00 11.07 4.69
CA ASN A 269 27.43 10.19 3.66
C ASN A 269 27.01 11.01 2.44
N HIS A 270 27.99 11.45 1.64
CA HIS A 270 27.79 12.36 0.51
C HIS A 270 26.71 11.90 -0.48
N TRP A 271 26.52 10.58 -0.65
CA TRP A 271 25.47 10.06 -1.50
C TRP A 271 24.07 10.49 -1.02
N ALA A 272 23.82 10.42 0.28
CA ALA A 272 22.54 10.80 0.88
C ALA A 272 22.32 12.32 0.80
N GLY A 273 23.35 13.11 1.09
CA GLY A 273 23.32 14.57 0.96
C GLY A 273 23.05 15.02 -0.48
N LYS A 274 23.67 14.37 -1.48
CA LYS A 274 23.42 14.63 -2.91
C LYS A 274 21.97 14.39 -3.28
N LEU A 275 21.38 13.26 -2.85
CA LEU A 275 19.98 12.93 -3.14
C LEU A 275 19.03 13.88 -2.43
N LEU A 276 19.29 14.22 -1.17
CA LEU A 276 18.48 15.17 -0.41
C LEU A 276 18.48 16.57 -1.05
N GLU A 277 19.65 17.04 -1.52
CA GLU A 277 19.78 18.30 -2.24
C GLU A 277 19.06 18.25 -3.58
N THR A 278 19.01 17.11 -4.26
CA THR A 278 18.23 16.92 -5.48
C THR A 278 16.73 17.07 -5.20
N VAL A 279 16.22 16.49 -4.12
CA VAL A 279 14.83 16.70 -3.69
C VAL A 279 14.56 18.17 -3.42
N ARG A 280 15.42 18.84 -2.62
CA ARG A 280 15.29 20.26 -2.32
C ARG A 280 15.11 21.11 -3.58
N LYS A 281 16.00 20.90 -4.57
CA LYS A 281 15.96 21.61 -5.86
C LYS A 281 14.71 21.31 -6.68
N SER A 282 14.24 20.05 -6.67
CA SER A 282 13.06 19.63 -7.44
C SER A 282 11.77 20.28 -6.94
N PHE A 283 11.75 20.75 -5.70
CA PHE A 283 10.62 21.47 -5.09
C PHE A 283 10.88 22.98 -4.92
N ASP A 284 11.97 23.48 -5.46
CA ASP A 284 12.36 24.91 -5.37
C ASP A 284 12.40 25.43 -3.91
N LEU A 285 12.82 24.58 -2.97
CA LEU A 285 12.90 24.94 -1.57
C LEU A 285 14.18 25.72 -1.28
N LYS A 286 14.13 26.60 -0.27
CA LYS A 286 15.29 27.38 0.13
C LYS A 286 16.47 26.52 0.58
N GLN A 287 17.69 27.04 0.46
CA GLN A 287 18.88 26.43 1.02
C GLN A 287 18.70 26.24 2.54
N GLY A 288 19.05 25.06 3.06
CA GLY A 288 18.91 24.75 4.49
C GLY A 288 17.49 24.36 4.93
N HIS A 289 16.53 24.25 4.02
CA HIS A 289 15.12 23.93 4.34
C HIS A 289 14.99 22.70 5.27
N PHE A 290 15.65 21.60 4.95
CA PHE A 290 15.53 20.38 5.74
C PHE A 290 16.22 20.46 7.10
N GLN A 291 17.24 21.33 7.25
CA GLN A 291 17.93 21.57 8.51
C GLN A 291 17.06 22.31 9.55
N GLU A 292 15.99 22.96 9.12
CA GLU A 292 15.05 23.69 9.99
C GLU A 292 13.90 22.82 10.52
N ILE A 293 13.82 21.54 10.07
CA ILE A 293 12.77 20.62 10.51
C ILE A 293 12.92 20.33 12.00
N ASP A 294 11.80 20.44 12.73
CA ASP A 294 11.75 20.03 14.13
C ASP A 294 11.95 18.50 14.24
N ARG A 295 12.79 18.10 15.19
CA ARG A 295 13.13 16.67 15.45
C ARG A 295 13.54 15.89 14.20
N PRO A 296 14.60 16.32 13.47
CA PRO A 296 15.06 15.60 12.30
C PRO A 296 15.45 14.17 12.67
N ASN A 297 15.22 13.23 11.75
CA ASN A 297 15.70 11.87 11.86
C ASN A 297 16.01 11.27 10.50
N VAL A 298 16.85 10.25 10.51
CA VAL A 298 17.12 9.40 9.36
C VAL A 298 17.06 7.93 9.76
N CYS A 299 16.23 7.16 9.05
CA CYS A 299 16.26 5.70 9.08
C CYS A 299 17.19 5.22 7.96
N ILE A 300 18.23 4.50 8.32
CA ILE A 300 19.27 3.99 7.41
C ILE A 300 19.00 2.51 7.20
N VAL A 301 18.96 2.09 5.94
CA VAL A 301 18.72 0.70 5.55
C VAL A 301 19.86 0.26 4.63
N GLU A 302 20.52 -0.85 4.97
CA GLU A 302 21.46 -1.52 4.08
C GLU A 302 20.90 -2.88 3.67
N TYR A 303 21.00 -3.19 2.38
CA TYR A 303 20.55 -4.47 1.81
C TYR A 303 21.72 -5.44 1.66
N ASN A 304 21.41 -6.73 1.54
CA ASN A 304 22.45 -7.77 1.46
C ASN A 304 23.31 -7.69 0.18
N ASP A 305 22.77 -7.10 -0.89
CA ASP A 305 23.51 -6.85 -2.15
C ASP A 305 24.39 -5.58 -2.12
N GLY A 306 24.42 -4.87 -0.99
CA GLY A 306 25.19 -3.64 -0.83
C GLY A 306 24.44 -2.36 -1.21
N THR A 307 23.23 -2.43 -1.71
CA THR A 307 22.37 -1.26 -1.93
C THR A 307 22.14 -0.54 -0.61
N LYS A 308 22.21 0.80 -0.62
CA LYS A 308 21.99 1.64 0.56
C LYS A 308 20.79 2.55 0.37
N ALA A 309 20.00 2.68 1.41
CA ALA A 309 18.88 3.60 1.42
C ALA A 309 18.80 4.41 2.71
N ALA A 310 18.17 5.58 2.65
CA ALA A 310 17.87 6.38 3.82
C ALA A 310 16.47 7.00 3.71
N ILE A 311 15.81 7.13 4.85
CA ILE A 311 14.50 7.75 4.94
C ILE A 311 14.61 8.94 5.89
N TYR A 312 14.30 10.13 5.39
CA TYR A 312 14.26 11.35 6.16
C TYR A 312 12.83 11.77 6.44
N ASN A 313 12.54 12.19 7.66
CA ASN A 313 11.33 12.99 7.84
C ASN A 313 11.53 14.34 7.12
N GLY A 314 10.47 14.82 6.47
CA GLY A 314 10.54 16.02 5.65
C GLY A 314 9.19 16.69 5.48
N GLU A 315 9.22 18.01 5.37
CA GLU A 315 8.04 18.83 5.12
C GLU A 315 8.14 19.49 3.73
N GLY A 316 6.98 19.81 3.14
CA GLY A 316 6.89 20.52 1.87
C GLY A 316 7.13 19.68 0.61
N VAL A 317 7.46 18.40 0.75
CA VAL A 317 7.77 17.51 -0.39
C VAL A 317 6.84 16.28 -0.51
N GLY A 318 5.87 16.16 0.39
CA GLY A 318 5.00 14.98 0.46
C GLY A 318 5.78 13.71 0.75
N TRP A 319 5.54 12.65 -0.02
CA TRP A 319 6.34 11.42 -0.02
C TRP A 319 7.11 11.34 -1.33
N THR A 320 8.40 11.60 -1.27
CA THR A 320 9.24 11.68 -2.47
C THR A 320 10.38 10.66 -2.41
N TYR A 321 10.38 9.77 -3.39
CA TYR A 321 11.48 8.84 -3.65
C TYR A 321 12.51 9.48 -4.57
N THR A 322 13.79 9.25 -4.29
CA THR A 322 14.89 9.72 -5.13
C THR A 322 15.99 8.67 -5.16
N ALA A 323 16.52 8.38 -6.33
CA ALA A 323 17.54 7.35 -6.49
C ALA A 323 18.66 7.77 -7.46
N GLU A 324 19.86 7.30 -7.17
CA GLU A 324 20.97 7.26 -8.10
C GLU A 324 20.92 5.95 -8.89
N ILE A 325 20.69 6.05 -10.20
CA ILE A 325 20.58 4.93 -11.12
C ILE A 325 21.81 4.94 -12.03
N GLU A 326 22.48 3.79 -12.15
CA GLU A 326 23.66 3.67 -13.00
C GLU A 326 23.31 3.97 -14.47
N GLY A 327 24.15 4.77 -15.11
CA GLY A 327 23.93 5.24 -16.47
C GLY A 327 23.08 6.51 -16.58
N HIS A 328 22.41 6.95 -15.50
CA HIS A 328 21.71 8.23 -15.48
C HIS A 328 22.66 9.34 -15.02
N LYS A 329 22.63 10.49 -15.70
CA LYS A 329 23.45 11.67 -15.35
C LYS A 329 23.01 12.28 -14.02
N ASP A 330 21.71 12.41 -13.84
CA ASP A 330 21.10 13.04 -12.69
C ASP A 330 20.24 12.03 -11.90
N PRO A 331 20.09 12.18 -10.58
CA PRO A 331 19.20 11.32 -9.80
C PRO A 331 17.75 11.42 -10.27
N THR A 332 17.06 10.29 -10.28
CA THR A 332 15.63 10.21 -10.57
C THR A 332 14.83 10.61 -9.34
N VAL A 333 13.86 11.53 -9.52
CA VAL A 333 12.95 12.00 -8.45
C VAL A 333 11.52 11.63 -8.83
N ILE A 334 10.81 10.95 -7.93
CA ILE A 334 9.41 10.55 -8.11
C ILE A 334 8.64 10.91 -6.84
N SER A 335 7.65 11.77 -6.98
CA SER A 335 6.81 12.19 -5.86
C SER A 335 5.45 11.50 -5.93
N MET A 336 5.04 10.90 -4.82
CA MET A 336 3.69 10.41 -4.61
C MET A 336 2.80 11.60 -4.31
N LEU A 337 1.87 11.89 -5.22
CA LEU A 337 1.07 13.08 -5.15
C LEU A 337 -0.09 12.89 -4.17
N GLY A 338 -0.03 13.58 -3.05
CA GLY A 338 -1.22 13.88 -2.27
C GLY A 338 -2.23 14.67 -3.11
N TRP A 339 -3.45 14.73 -2.64
CA TRP A 339 -4.51 15.51 -3.29
C TRP A 339 -4.58 16.88 -2.62
N PRO A 340 -4.69 17.98 -3.36
CA PRO A 340 -4.86 19.28 -2.73
C PRO A 340 -6.24 19.42 -2.08
N GLY A 341 -6.30 20.15 -0.96
CA GLY A 341 -7.55 20.49 -0.29
C GLY A 341 -8.00 19.54 0.82
N PRO A 342 -9.17 19.78 1.41
CA PRO A 342 -9.62 19.11 2.63
C PRO A 342 -9.96 17.63 2.45
N PHE A 343 -10.13 17.16 1.20
CA PHE A 343 -10.43 15.77 0.86
C PHE A 343 -9.21 15.02 0.33
N SER A 344 -8.02 15.58 0.49
CA SER A 344 -6.78 15.13 -0.11
C SER A 344 -6.47 13.65 0.17
N GLN A 345 -6.55 13.22 1.42
CA GLN A 345 -6.24 11.85 1.80
C GLN A 345 -7.28 10.85 1.30
N TYR A 346 -8.56 11.23 1.35
CA TYR A 346 -9.63 10.39 0.80
C TYR A 346 -9.40 10.11 -0.69
N HIS A 347 -9.13 11.14 -1.47
CA HIS A 347 -8.93 10.98 -2.92
C HIS A 347 -7.61 10.30 -3.26
N ALA A 348 -6.54 10.60 -2.54
CA ALA A 348 -5.24 9.99 -2.77
C ALA A 348 -5.27 8.46 -2.56
N SER A 349 -6.04 7.96 -1.59
CA SER A 349 -6.11 6.53 -1.27
C SER A 349 -7.05 5.70 -2.18
N ASN A 350 -7.44 6.19 -3.34
CA ASN A 350 -8.37 5.47 -4.24
C ASN A 350 -7.81 4.15 -4.81
N SER A 351 -6.52 4.05 -5.01
CA SER A 351 -5.90 2.84 -5.59
C SER A 351 -5.81 1.67 -4.64
N GLN A 352 -5.72 1.90 -3.33
CA GLN A 352 -5.66 0.80 -2.36
C GLN A 352 -6.92 -0.09 -2.38
N PRO A 353 -8.17 0.42 -2.40
CA PRO A 353 -9.36 -0.39 -2.57
C PRO A 353 -9.41 -1.17 -3.88
N HIS A 354 -8.79 -0.67 -4.95
CA HIS A 354 -8.62 -1.45 -6.18
C HIS A 354 -7.82 -2.73 -5.91
N TRP A 355 -6.65 -2.61 -5.28
CA TRP A 355 -5.81 -3.77 -4.99
C TRP A 355 -6.42 -4.72 -3.96
N ILE A 356 -7.15 -4.20 -2.97
CA ILE A 356 -7.97 -5.01 -2.07
C ILE A 356 -8.98 -5.83 -2.89
N THR A 357 -9.74 -5.17 -3.76
CA THR A 357 -10.74 -5.81 -4.60
C THR A 357 -10.13 -6.86 -5.54
N GLU A 358 -8.99 -6.53 -6.19
CA GLU A 358 -8.27 -7.49 -7.05
C GLU A 358 -7.86 -8.75 -6.28
N THR A 359 -7.32 -8.58 -5.07
CA THR A 359 -6.94 -9.71 -4.21
C THR A 359 -8.15 -10.60 -3.88
N MET A 360 -9.28 -10.00 -3.51
CA MET A 360 -10.48 -10.76 -3.15
C MET A 360 -11.09 -11.51 -4.34
N VAL A 361 -11.08 -10.88 -5.53
CA VAL A 361 -11.65 -11.46 -6.75
C VAL A 361 -10.73 -12.52 -7.37
N THR A 362 -9.44 -12.22 -7.47
CA THR A 362 -8.48 -13.11 -8.16
C THR A 362 -7.86 -14.15 -7.25
N LYS A 363 -7.93 -13.95 -5.94
CA LYS A 363 -7.24 -14.74 -4.91
C LYS A 363 -5.72 -14.79 -5.12
N LYS A 364 -5.15 -13.73 -5.70
CA LYS A 364 -3.71 -13.57 -5.94
C LYS A 364 -3.20 -12.31 -5.27
N GLU A 365 -1.96 -12.35 -4.85
CA GLU A 365 -1.25 -11.18 -4.34
C GLU A 365 -0.87 -10.28 -5.53
N PRO A 366 -1.30 -9.00 -5.57
CA PRO A 366 -0.92 -8.07 -6.64
C PRO A 366 0.55 -7.66 -6.55
N PHE A 367 1.13 -7.76 -5.37
CA PHE A 367 2.54 -7.56 -5.06
C PHE A 367 2.95 -8.52 -3.94
N ASN A 368 4.24 -8.80 -3.86
CA ASN A 368 4.78 -9.81 -2.94
C ASN A 368 4.49 -9.46 -1.47
N ALA A 369 3.94 -10.38 -0.69
CA ALA A 369 3.72 -10.19 0.75
C ALA A 369 5.05 -10.09 1.52
N GLU A 370 6.15 -10.58 0.95
CA GLU A 370 7.51 -10.40 1.44
C GLU A 370 7.86 -8.90 1.60
N ARG A 371 7.39 -8.04 0.68
CA ARG A 371 7.55 -6.57 0.81
C ARG A 371 6.91 -6.07 2.10
N LEU A 372 5.68 -6.50 2.37
CA LEU A 372 4.96 -6.10 3.58
C LEU A 372 5.69 -6.54 4.86
N LEU A 373 6.24 -7.76 4.86
CA LEU A 373 7.01 -8.27 5.99
C LEU A 373 8.32 -7.50 6.18
N LEU A 374 9.09 -7.25 5.10
CA LEU A 374 10.33 -6.48 5.17
C LEU A 374 10.08 -5.03 5.60
N SER A 375 9.04 -4.37 5.05
CA SER A 375 8.65 -3.02 5.47
C SER A 375 8.30 -2.98 6.96
N THR A 376 7.57 -3.98 7.46
CA THR A 376 7.25 -4.12 8.89
C THR A 376 8.53 -4.27 9.72
N GLY A 377 9.46 -5.11 9.30
CA GLY A 377 10.73 -5.33 9.99
C GLY A 377 11.60 -4.08 10.04
N ILE A 378 11.73 -3.35 8.94
CA ILE A 378 12.49 -2.09 8.90
C ILE A 378 11.94 -1.10 9.92
N VAL A 379 10.63 -0.93 9.99
CA VAL A 379 10.00 -0.02 10.97
C VAL A 379 10.24 -0.50 12.40
N ALA A 380 10.01 -1.79 12.70
CA ALA A 380 10.21 -2.35 14.02
C ALA A 380 11.65 -2.17 14.51
N TYR A 381 12.64 -2.45 13.67
CA TYR A 381 14.06 -2.30 14.02
C TYR A 381 14.55 -0.85 13.99
N ASN A 382 13.94 0.03 13.22
CA ASN A 382 14.18 1.46 13.36
C ASN A 382 13.76 1.99 14.73
N MET A 383 12.58 1.56 15.22
CA MET A 383 12.10 1.93 16.57
C MET A 383 12.96 1.30 17.67
N GLU A 384 13.45 0.08 17.46
CA GLU A 384 14.39 -0.59 18.36
C GLU A 384 15.76 0.07 18.40
N SER A 385 16.24 0.53 17.24
CA SER A 385 17.61 1.05 17.06
C SER A 385 17.95 2.21 18.01
N ASN A 386 17.04 3.14 18.20
CA ASN A 386 17.29 4.32 19.03
C ASN A 386 16.79 4.20 20.48
N TRP A 387 16.27 3.02 20.87
CA TRP A 387 15.82 2.77 22.24
C TRP A 387 16.90 1.99 22.99
N GLU A 388 17.63 2.68 23.88
CA GLU A 388 18.70 2.08 24.68
C GLU A 388 18.55 2.41 26.16
N ASN A 389 18.65 1.41 27.02
CA ASN A 389 18.69 1.57 28.47
C ASN A 389 17.55 2.47 29.02
N GLY A 390 16.35 2.34 28.44
CA GLY A 390 15.17 3.10 28.89
C GLY A 390 15.10 4.53 28.37
N ARG A 391 15.88 4.90 27.38
CA ARG A 391 15.89 6.24 26.76
C ARG A 391 16.13 6.19 25.25
N TYR A 392 15.74 7.26 24.57
CA TYR A 392 16.10 7.44 23.17
C TYR A 392 17.55 7.94 23.04
N ALA A 393 18.32 7.29 22.18
CA ALA A 393 19.65 7.74 21.79
C ALA A 393 19.58 8.58 20.50
N ASP A 394 20.39 9.65 20.41
CA ASP A 394 20.50 10.45 19.18
C ASP A 394 21.14 9.64 18.06
N ILE A 395 22.15 8.83 18.38
CA ILE A 395 22.74 7.85 17.48
C ILE A 395 22.29 6.48 17.97
N GLY A 396 21.26 5.91 17.33
CA GLY A 396 20.81 4.58 17.64
C GLY A 396 21.83 3.53 17.22
N ARG A 397 21.80 2.38 17.88
CA ARG A 397 22.66 1.26 17.50
C ARG A 397 22.30 0.74 16.11
N ARG A 398 23.29 0.38 15.32
CA ARG A 398 23.08 -0.38 14.10
C ARG A 398 22.65 -1.80 14.45
N ILE A 399 21.50 -2.23 13.95
CA ILE A 399 20.95 -3.58 14.19
C ILE A 399 21.19 -4.40 12.92
N GLU A 400 21.99 -5.46 13.04
CA GLU A 400 22.15 -6.46 11.99
C GLU A 400 20.90 -7.36 11.94
N THR A 401 20.37 -7.61 10.76
CA THR A 401 19.12 -8.31 10.54
C THR A 401 19.25 -9.55 9.65
N PRO A 402 20.12 -10.53 9.99
CA PRO A 402 20.35 -11.72 9.17
C PRO A 402 19.10 -12.57 8.97
N PHE A 403 18.09 -12.43 9.80
CA PHE A 403 16.78 -13.10 9.71
C PHE A 403 15.82 -12.40 8.72
N MET A 404 16.15 -11.19 8.23
CA MET A 404 15.43 -10.50 7.17
C MET A 404 16.03 -10.76 5.78
N ASN A 405 16.48 -11.97 5.53
CA ASN A 405 17.17 -12.40 4.31
C ASN A 405 16.20 -12.87 3.19
N MET A 406 15.00 -12.32 3.15
CA MET A 406 13.99 -12.67 2.16
C MET A 406 14.37 -12.16 0.77
N THR A 407 14.30 -13.05 -0.21
CA THR A 407 14.62 -12.73 -1.61
C THR A 407 13.38 -12.97 -2.49
N TYR A 408 13.10 -12.03 -3.38
CA TYR A 408 12.02 -12.16 -4.35
C TYR A 408 12.22 -11.21 -5.53
N HIS A 409 11.50 -11.44 -6.61
CA HIS A 409 11.39 -10.52 -7.73
C HIS A 409 10.03 -9.81 -7.67
N SER A 410 10.04 -8.50 -7.82
CA SER A 410 8.81 -7.70 -7.91
C SER A 410 7.98 -8.10 -9.14
N THR A 411 6.68 -7.91 -9.05
CA THR A 411 5.79 -8.07 -10.19
C THR A 411 6.10 -7.03 -11.28
N ARG A 412 5.96 -7.41 -12.56
CA ARG A 412 6.26 -6.50 -13.68
C ARG A 412 5.25 -5.37 -13.84
N GLY A 413 4.03 -5.55 -13.39
CA GLY A 413 2.96 -4.57 -13.50
C GLY A 413 3.22 -3.31 -12.69
N SER A 414 2.65 -2.19 -13.14
CA SER A 414 2.60 -0.96 -12.37
C SER A 414 1.46 -1.03 -11.35
N GLN A 415 1.72 -0.51 -10.14
CA GLN A 415 0.80 -0.58 -9.01
C GLN A 415 0.18 0.78 -8.66
N PHE A 416 0.60 1.86 -9.33
CA PHE A 416 0.14 3.20 -9.03
C PHE A 416 -0.99 3.67 -9.94
N SER A 417 -1.78 4.63 -9.47
CA SER A 417 -2.86 5.26 -10.24
C SER A 417 -2.31 6.12 -11.36
N THR A 418 -2.89 5.97 -12.55
CA THR A 418 -2.59 6.76 -13.75
C THR A 418 -3.87 7.38 -14.31
N GLY A 419 -3.73 8.26 -15.30
CA GLY A 419 -4.85 8.87 -16.00
C GLY A 419 -5.46 10.06 -15.25
N GLU A 420 -6.69 10.41 -15.63
CA GLU A 420 -7.39 11.57 -15.07
C GLU A 420 -7.65 11.38 -13.56
N ARG A 421 -7.44 12.43 -12.80
CA ARG A 421 -7.67 12.44 -11.36
C ARG A 421 -9.14 12.65 -11.05
N PRO A 422 -9.65 12.08 -9.93
CA PRO A 422 -11.03 12.34 -9.51
C PRO A 422 -11.24 13.83 -9.24
N PRO A 423 -12.45 14.35 -9.48
CA PRO A 423 -12.75 15.72 -9.12
C PRO A 423 -12.54 15.96 -7.62
N ASN A 424 -12.02 17.14 -7.27
CA ASN A 424 -11.81 17.53 -5.86
C ASN A 424 -13.15 17.98 -5.23
N VAL A 425 -14.06 17.04 -5.06
CA VAL A 425 -15.38 17.26 -4.44
C VAL A 425 -15.47 16.48 -3.15
N PRO A 426 -16.30 16.94 -2.19
CA PRO A 426 -16.59 16.15 -1.00
C PRO A 426 -17.10 14.76 -1.39
N TYR A 427 -16.59 13.75 -0.72
CA TYR A 427 -17.24 12.45 -0.79
C TYR A 427 -18.60 12.55 -0.12
N ILE A 428 -19.65 12.50 -0.93
CA ILE A 428 -21.01 12.49 -0.43
C ILE A 428 -21.37 11.05 -0.07
N ARG A 429 -21.33 10.76 1.20
CA ARG A 429 -21.82 9.51 1.74
C ARG A 429 -23.36 9.52 1.64
N GLY A 430 -23.95 8.42 1.18
CA GLY A 430 -25.39 8.35 1.00
C GLY A 430 -26.24 8.59 2.26
N PHE A 431 -25.60 8.64 3.45
CA PHE A 431 -26.24 8.94 4.74
C PHE A 431 -25.96 10.38 5.24
N ASP A 432 -25.20 11.17 4.53
CA ASP A 432 -24.97 12.60 4.81
C ASP A 432 -26.07 13.51 4.19
N LYS A 433 -27.12 12.88 3.61
CA LYS A 433 -28.29 13.56 3.00
C LYS A 433 -29.44 13.60 3.98
#